data_25bd12afb663e742d7d083404b1b2d56
#
_entry.id   25bd12afb663e742d7d083404b1b2d56
#
_cell.length_a   1.000
_cell.length_b   1.000
_cell.length_c   1.000
_cell.angle_alpha   90.00
_cell.angle_beta   90.00
_cell.angle_gamma   90.00
#
_symmetry.space_group_name_H-M   'P 1'
#
loop_
_entity.id
_entity.type
_entity.pdbx_description
1 polymer ?
#
loop_
_entity_poly.entity_id
_entity_poly.type
_entity_poly.pdbx_seq_one_letter_code
_entity_poly.pdbx_strand_id
1 'polypeptide(L)'
;MIHILNDTHTKAFYQLTCEAFRLHPLAFVHEISERQNYTETDIAQLLHPSHQKQQIFFGAFDHHKLVGFVQLNFFPYTSKRHKATVQGLYVTPDYRGSGIGRKLMKSLIEYAEEHGIEQLVLAVASNNIAAKVFCDHLGFEFLALERQARKFNHTYIDEHWLIYYTNKEHI
;
A
#
# COMPACT_ATOMS: atom_id res chain seq x y z
N MET A 1 -2.72 -16.26 -5.50
CA MET A 1 -3.71 -15.56 -6.35
C MET A 1 -3.93 -14.15 -5.80
N ILE A 2 -4.04 -13.12 -6.66
CA ILE A 2 -4.28 -11.72 -6.22
C ILE A 2 -5.71 -11.34 -6.55
N HIS A 3 -6.42 -10.73 -5.59
CA HIS A 3 -7.78 -10.22 -5.75
C HIS A 3 -7.93 -8.86 -5.10
N ILE A 4 -8.87 -8.05 -5.61
CA ILE A 4 -9.35 -6.86 -4.89
C ILE A 4 -10.19 -7.35 -3.70
N LEU A 5 -9.85 -6.84 -2.52
CA LEU A 5 -10.57 -7.16 -1.29
C LEU A 5 -11.92 -6.44 -1.25
N ASN A 6 -12.90 -7.08 -0.64
CA ASN A 6 -14.21 -6.53 -0.35
C ASN A 6 -14.64 -6.94 1.06
N ASP A 7 -15.85 -6.56 1.46
CA ASP A 7 -16.39 -6.81 2.80
C ASP A 7 -16.51 -8.30 3.18
N THR A 8 -16.52 -9.22 2.21
CA THR A 8 -16.48 -10.67 2.51
C THR A 8 -15.11 -11.10 3.08
N HIS A 9 -14.07 -10.30 2.89
CA HIS A 9 -12.70 -10.56 3.38
C HIS A 9 -12.40 -9.89 4.73
N THR A 10 -13.38 -9.25 5.37
CA THR A 10 -13.24 -8.42 6.58
C THR A 10 -12.42 -9.10 7.65
N LYS A 11 -12.80 -10.31 8.06
CA LYS A 11 -12.14 -11.03 9.17
C LYS A 11 -10.67 -11.31 8.86
N ALA A 12 -10.38 -11.81 7.67
CA ALA A 12 -9.01 -12.13 7.25
C ALA A 12 -8.15 -10.87 7.17
N PHE A 13 -8.68 -9.79 6.61
CA PHE A 13 -7.97 -8.51 6.50
C PHE A 13 -7.75 -7.87 7.87
N TYR A 14 -8.74 -7.88 8.76
CA TYR A 14 -8.59 -7.39 10.13
C TYR A 14 -7.45 -8.10 10.86
N GLN A 15 -7.44 -9.43 10.83
CA GLN A 15 -6.39 -10.23 11.47
C GLN A 15 -5.00 -9.93 10.90
N LEU A 16 -4.89 -9.84 9.58
CA LEU A 16 -3.60 -9.56 8.92
C LEU A 16 -3.11 -8.14 9.17
N THR A 17 -4.01 -7.16 9.25
CA THR A 17 -3.69 -5.79 9.61
C THR A 17 -3.19 -5.68 11.06
N CYS A 18 -3.84 -6.36 12.01
CA CYS A 18 -3.37 -6.42 13.38
C CYS A 18 -1.97 -7.05 13.49
N GLU A 19 -1.70 -8.10 12.72
CA GLU A 19 -0.37 -8.72 12.64
C GLU A 19 0.67 -7.71 12.10
N ALA A 20 0.36 -7.03 11.00
CA ALA A 20 1.25 -6.04 10.39
C ALA A 20 1.60 -4.89 11.35
N PHE A 21 0.61 -4.36 12.06
CA PHE A 21 0.80 -3.27 13.02
C PHE A 21 1.65 -3.70 14.21
N ARG A 22 1.42 -4.91 14.70
CA ARG A 22 2.18 -5.47 15.84
C ARG A 22 3.64 -5.75 15.48
N LEU A 23 3.89 -6.31 14.30
CA LEU A 23 5.24 -6.74 13.89
C LEU A 23 6.07 -5.58 13.30
N HIS A 24 5.43 -4.59 12.68
CA HIS A 24 6.10 -3.52 11.94
C HIS A 24 5.51 -2.13 12.24
N PRO A 25 5.45 -1.70 13.51
CA PRO A 25 4.79 -0.44 13.86
C PRO A 25 5.43 0.77 13.18
N LEU A 26 6.73 0.77 12.93
CA LEU A 26 7.41 1.87 12.24
C LEU A 26 7.03 1.98 10.76
N ALA A 27 6.75 0.85 10.10
CA ALA A 27 6.33 0.83 8.71
C ALA A 27 4.87 1.29 8.53
N PHE A 28 4.04 1.13 9.56
CA PHE A 28 2.60 1.41 9.53
C PHE A 28 2.19 2.56 10.48
N VAL A 29 3.07 3.52 10.76
CA VAL A 29 2.79 4.63 11.69
C VAL A 29 1.51 5.39 11.31
N HIS A 30 1.33 5.68 10.02
CA HIS A 30 0.16 6.39 9.54
C HIS A 30 -1.12 5.54 9.71
N GLU A 31 -1.09 4.31 9.23
CA GLU A 31 -2.22 3.38 9.30
C GLU A 31 -2.60 3.04 10.74
N ILE A 32 -1.62 2.90 11.63
CA ILE A 32 -1.85 2.70 13.06
C ILE A 32 -2.57 3.92 13.65
N SER A 33 -2.13 5.14 13.35
CA SER A 33 -2.75 6.35 13.88
C SER A 33 -4.22 6.49 13.47
N GLU A 34 -4.57 6.03 12.28
CA GLU A 34 -5.93 6.06 11.77
C GLU A 34 -6.79 4.88 12.23
N ARG A 35 -6.21 3.69 12.31
CA ARG A 35 -6.98 2.43 12.35
C ARG A 35 -6.71 1.55 13.56
N GLN A 36 -5.89 1.96 14.51
CA GLN A 36 -5.57 1.14 15.70
C GLN A 36 -6.80 0.76 16.53
N ASN A 37 -7.86 1.54 16.46
CA ASN A 37 -9.12 1.31 17.18
C ASN A 37 -10.25 0.77 16.29
N TYR A 38 -9.96 0.41 15.04
CA TYR A 38 -10.97 -0.12 14.13
C TYR A 38 -11.47 -1.47 14.61
N THR A 39 -12.78 -1.63 14.58
CA THR A 39 -13.47 -2.89 14.78
C THR A 39 -13.60 -3.65 13.44
N GLU A 40 -14.06 -4.90 13.49
CA GLU A 40 -14.39 -5.63 12.25
C GLU A 40 -15.47 -4.90 11.43
N THR A 41 -16.40 -4.22 12.08
CA THR A 41 -17.43 -3.41 11.38
C THR A 41 -16.80 -2.24 10.62
N ASP A 42 -15.84 -1.56 11.22
CA ASP A 42 -15.11 -0.45 10.54
C ASP A 42 -14.32 -0.98 9.34
N ILE A 43 -13.70 -2.14 9.47
CA ILE A 43 -13.01 -2.80 8.36
C ILE A 43 -13.97 -3.24 7.26
N ALA A 44 -15.16 -3.76 7.62
CA ALA A 44 -16.16 -4.11 6.63
C ALA A 44 -16.61 -2.89 5.81
N GLN A 45 -16.79 -1.74 6.45
CA GLN A 45 -17.10 -0.48 5.77
C GLN A 45 -15.93 -0.05 4.88
N LEU A 46 -14.70 -0.12 5.39
CA LEU A 46 -13.48 0.24 4.63
C LEU A 46 -13.35 -0.57 3.34
N LEU A 47 -13.67 -1.87 3.37
CA LEU A 47 -13.57 -2.79 2.25
C LEU A 47 -14.83 -2.83 1.36
N HIS A 48 -15.92 -2.17 1.77
CA HIS A 48 -17.16 -2.21 1.02
C HIS A 48 -16.99 -1.64 -0.40
N PRO A 49 -17.55 -2.28 -1.43
CA PRO A 49 -17.38 -1.86 -2.82
C PRO A 49 -17.71 -0.39 -3.11
N SER A 50 -18.60 0.24 -2.34
CA SER A 50 -18.93 1.67 -2.49
C SER A 50 -17.75 2.60 -2.21
N HIS A 51 -16.73 2.15 -1.48
CA HIS A 51 -15.52 2.92 -1.16
C HIS A 51 -14.38 2.73 -2.16
N GLN A 52 -14.53 1.84 -3.15
CA GLN A 52 -13.48 1.57 -4.15
C GLN A 52 -13.15 2.77 -5.05
N LYS A 53 -13.99 3.78 -5.06
CA LYS A 53 -13.67 5.07 -5.72
C LYS A 53 -12.68 5.93 -4.93
N GLN A 54 -12.49 5.64 -3.65
CA GLN A 54 -11.58 6.34 -2.76
C GLN A 54 -10.29 5.56 -2.54
N GLN A 55 -10.40 4.24 -2.39
CA GLN A 55 -9.29 3.35 -2.11
C GLN A 55 -9.61 1.91 -2.50
N ILE A 56 -8.58 1.18 -2.87
CA ILE A 56 -8.66 -0.25 -3.21
C ILE A 56 -7.58 -0.99 -2.44
N PHE A 57 -7.94 -2.14 -1.89
CA PHE A 57 -7.00 -3.08 -1.28
C PHE A 57 -6.85 -4.30 -2.17
N PHE A 58 -5.62 -4.61 -2.54
CA PHE A 58 -5.27 -5.86 -3.22
C PHE A 58 -4.81 -6.86 -2.18
N GLY A 59 -5.36 -8.05 -2.20
CA GLY A 59 -5.00 -9.15 -1.30
C GLY A 59 -4.36 -10.31 -2.05
N ALA A 60 -3.31 -10.86 -1.46
CA ALA A 60 -2.67 -12.08 -1.95
C ALA A 60 -3.18 -13.27 -1.14
N PHE A 61 -3.64 -14.30 -1.85
CA PHE A 61 -4.16 -15.53 -1.26
C PHE A 61 -3.30 -16.73 -1.62
N ASP A 62 -3.00 -17.53 -0.59
CA ASP A 62 -2.55 -18.89 -0.73
C ASP A 62 -3.74 -19.81 -0.39
N HIS A 63 -4.31 -20.47 -1.41
CA HIS A 63 -5.62 -21.10 -1.33
C HIS A 63 -6.69 -20.13 -0.79
N HIS A 64 -7.15 -20.32 0.44
CA HIS A 64 -8.16 -19.46 1.08
C HIS A 64 -7.58 -18.54 2.15
N LYS A 65 -6.26 -18.59 2.39
CA LYS A 65 -5.58 -17.77 3.40
C LYS A 65 -5.08 -16.47 2.80
N LEU A 66 -5.50 -15.35 3.34
CA LEU A 66 -4.92 -14.04 3.01
C LEU A 66 -3.53 -13.94 3.64
N VAL A 67 -2.49 -13.74 2.81
CA VAL A 67 -1.09 -13.76 3.22
C VAL A 67 -0.35 -12.45 2.94
N GLY A 68 -1.01 -11.49 2.30
CA GLY A 68 -0.45 -10.16 2.07
C GLY A 68 -1.47 -9.22 1.48
N PHE A 69 -1.20 -7.93 1.57
CA PHE A 69 -2.03 -6.89 0.98
C PHE A 69 -1.21 -5.66 0.58
N VAL A 70 -1.81 -4.82 -0.25
CA VAL A 70 -1.32 -3.48 -0.59
C VAL A 70 -2.52 -2.58 -0.85
N GLN A 71 -2.40 -1.30 -0.54
CA GLN A 71 -3.44 -0.30 -0.68
C GLN A 71 -3.10 0.71 -1.79
N LEU A 72 -4.11 1.03 -2.60
CA LEU A 72 -4.09 2.10 -3.59
C LEU A 72 -5.12 3.15 -3.19
N ASN A 73 -4.71 4.42 -3.04
CA ASN A 73 -5.59 5.53 -2.70
C ASN A 73 -5.69 6.51 -3.85
N PHE A 74 -6.91 6.93 -4.16
CA PHE A 74 -7.19 7.93 -5.19
C PHE A 74 -7.33 9.32 -4.58
N PHE A 75 -6.92 10.34 -5.32
CA PHE A 75 -7.16 11.71 -4.92
C PHE A 75 -8.59 12.14 -5.29
N PRO A 76 -9.30 12.84 -4.40
CA PRO A 76 -10.67 13.28 -4.66
C PRO A 76 -10.75 14.46 -5.63
N TYR A 77 -9.63 15.10 -5.94
CA TYR A 77 -9.58 16.32 -6.75
C TYR A 77 -9.45 16.02 -8.24
N THR A 78 -10.24 16.68 -9.07
CA THR A 78 -10.21 16.50 -10.54
C THR A 78 -8.82 16.73 -11.13
N SER A 79 -8.08 17.73 -10.61
CA SER A 79 -6.71 18.04 -11.03
C SER A 79 -5.66 16.97 -10.68
N LYS A 80 -6.02 15.99 -9.84
CA LYS A 80 -5.12 14.90 -9.39
C LYS A 80 -5.66 13.51 -9.73
N ARG A 81 -6.68 13.41 -10.59
CA ARG A 81 -7.26 12.11 -10.98
C ARG A 81 -6.30 11.21 -11.76
N HIS A 82 -5.27 11.78 -12.36
CA HIS A 82 -4.21 11.04 -13.04
C HIS A 82 -3.18 10.41 -12.08
N LYS A 83 -3.32 10.64 -10.79
CA LYS A 83 -2.37 10.18 -9.75
C LYS A 83 -3.07 9.31 -8.71
N ALA A 84 -2.30 8.40 -8.12
CA ALA A 84 -2.72 7.67 -6.93
C ALA A 84 -1.52 7.42 -6.01
N THR A 85 -1.79 7.16 -4.73
CA THR A 85 -0.76 6.78 -3.77
C THR A 85 -0.83 5.30 -3.47
N VAL A 86 0.34 4.69 -3.34
CA VAL A 86 0.49 3.29 -2.90
C VAL A 86 0.99 3.30 -1.46
N GLN A 87 0.36 2.52 -0.61
CA GLN A 87 0.79 2.40 0.79
C GLN A 87 0.44 1.04 1.38
N GLY A 88 0.99 0.76 2.56
CA GLY A 88 0.60 -0.37 3.37
C GLY A 88 0.91 -1.74 2.77
N LEU A 89 1.97 -1.87 1.96
CA LEU A 89 2.39 -3.19 1.47
C LEU A 89 2.85 -4.07 2.64
N TYR A 90 2.18 -5.20 2.79
CA TYR A 90 2.52 -6.21 3.79
C TYR A 90 2.45 -7.63 3.22
N VAL A 91 3.40 -8.45 3.63
CA VAL A 91 3.39 -9.91 3.41
C VAL A 91 3.76 -10.58 4.73
N THR A 92 2.95 -11.55 5.16
CA THR A 92 3.21 -12.30 6.41
C THR A 92 4.58 -12.99 6.34
N PRO A 93 5.31 -13.12 7.48
CA PRO A 93 6.70 -13.58 7.49
C PRO A 93 6.96 -14.87 6.74
N ASP A 94 6.11 -15.88 6.91
CA ASP A 94 6.28 -17.21 6.29
C ASP A 94 6.26 -17.20 4.75
N TYR A 95 5.74 -16.12 4.16
CA TYR A 95 5.60 -15.96 2.70
C TYR A 95 6.55 -14.92 2.11
N ARG A 96 7.44 -14.33 2.92
CA ARG A 96 8.44 -13.38 2.42
C ARG A 96 9.49 -14.10 1.58
N GLY A 97 10.03 -13.40 0.59
CA GLY A 97 10.97 -13.99 -0.35
C GLY A 97 10.35 -14.89 -1.42
N SER A 98 9.04 -15.15 -1.36
CA SER A 98 8.30 -15.97 -2.34
C SER A 98 7.82 -15.21 -3.58
N GLY A 99 8.10 -13.89 -3.67
CA GLY A 99 7.66 -13.04 -4.77
C GLY A 99 6.24 -12.50 -4.64
N ILE A 100 5.54 -12.74 -3.52
CA ILE A 100 4.16 -12.27 -3.30
C ILE A 100 4.08 -10.75 -3.30
N GLY A 101 5.00 -10.05 -2.64
CA GLY A 101 5.05 -8.59 -2.66
C GLY A 101 5.17 -8.03 -4.07
N ARG A 102 6.00 -8.64 -4.91
CA ARG A 102 6.13 -8.27 -6.33
C ARG A 102 4.84 -8.52 -7.11
N LYS A 103 4.17 -9.63 -6.87
CA LYS A 103 2.87 -9.95 -7.52
C LYS A 103 1.78 -8.95 -7.13
N LEU A 104 1.70 -8.58 -5.84
CA LEU A 104 0.77 -7.55 -5.36
C LEU A 104 1.01 -6.20 -6.06
N MET A 105 2.26 -5.76 -6.09
CA MET A 105 2.61 -4.49 -6.73
C MET A 105 2.36 -4.50 -8.24
N LYS A 106 2.66 -5.61 -8.93
CA LYS A 106 2.36 -5.74 -10.36
C LYS A 106 0.86 -5.66 -10.63
N SER A 107 0.03 -6.38 -9.89
CA SER A 107 -1.43 -6.32 -10.05
C SER A 107 -1.98 -4.91 -9.80
N LEU A 108 -1.43 -4.20 -8.82
CA LEU A 108 -1.80 -2.82 -8.55
C LEU A 108 -1.39 -1.89 -9.71
N ILE A 109 -0.19 -2.04 -10.25
CA ILE A 109 0.31 -1.25 -11.40
C ILE A 109 -0.55 -1.51 -12.64
N GLU A 110 -0.81 -2.78 -12.96
CA GLU A 110 -1.69 -3.17 -14.08
C GLU A 110 -3.09 -2.55 -13.94
N TYR A 111 -3.67 -2.63 -12.75
CA TYR A 111 -4.95 -1.98 -12.48
C TYR A 111 -4.89 -0.46 -12.71
N ALA A 112 -3.85 0.20 -12.22
CA ALA A 112 -3.66 1.64 -12.40
C ALA A 112 -3.58 2.02 -13.88
N GLU A 113 -2.81 1.28 -14.66
CA GLU A 113 -2.68 1.47 -16.12
C GLU A 113 -4.05 1.34 -16.82
N GLU A 114 -4.79 0.29 -16.52
CA GLU A 114 -6.12 0.02 -17.11
C GLU A 114 -7.16 1.10 -16.74
N HIS A 115 -6.98 1.79 -15.60
CA HIS A 115 -7.92 2.81 -15.11
C HIS A 115 -7.45 4.26 -15.33
N GLY A 116 -6.45 4.46 -16.20
CA GLY A 116 -5.99 5.78 -16.59
C GLY A 116 -5.22 6.54 -15.52
N ILE A 117 -4.66 5.84 -14.52
CA ILE A 117 -3.73 6.42 -13.57
C ILE A 117 -2.35 6.51 -14.23
N GLU A 118 -1.83 7.70 -14.35
CA GLU A 118 -0.55 7.98 -15.04
C GLU A 118 0.64 7.95 -14.09
N GLN A 119 0.41 8.22 -12.80
CA GLN A 119 1.46 8.32 -11.78
C GLN A 119 1.05 7.60 -10.49
N LEU A 120 1.94 6.73 -10.02
CA LEU A 120 1.85 6.13 -8.70
C LEU A 120 2.96 6.70 -7.82
N VAL A 121 2.62 7.23 -6.66
CA VAL A 121 3.58 7.74 -5.69
C VAL A 121 3.51 6.95 -4.40
N LEU A 122 4.65 6.74 -3.76
CA LEU A 122 4.74 6.12 -2.45
C LEU A 122 5.89 6.71 -1.65
N ALA A 123 5.78 6.64 -0.33
CA ALA A 123 6.82 7.07 0.58
C ALA A 123 7.43 5.86 1.31
N VAL A 124 8.74 5.83 1.42
CA VAL A 124 9.47 4.85 2.23
C VAL A 124 10.35 5.56 3.23
N ALA A 125 10.50 5.00 4.43
CA ALA A 125 11.44 5.56 5.40
C ALA A 125 12.85 5.62 4.79
N SER A 126 13.55 6.73 5.00
CA SER A 126 14.84 6.99 4.35
C SER A 126 15.92 5.94 4.69
N ASN A 127 15.80 5.29 5.84
CA ASN A 127 16.69 4.22 6.29
C ASN A 127 16.22 2.80 5.88
N ASN A 128 15.05 2.67 5.26
CA ASN A 128 14.55 1.38 4.77
C ASN A 128 15.12 1.07 3.38
N ILE A 129 16.39 0.67 3.34
CA ILE A 129 17.12 0.38 2.10
C ILE A 129 16.47 -0.77 1.33
N ALA A 130 16.02 -1.81 2.02
CA ALA A 130 15.37 -2.96 1.38
C ALA A 130 14.10 -2.57 0.62
N ALA A 131 13.26 -1.69 1.19
CA ALA A 131 12.07 -1.18 0.51
C ALA A 131 12.42 -0.32 -0.71
N LYS A 132 13.46 0.52 -0.61
CA LYS A 132 13.93 1.33 -1.75
C LYS A 132 14.42 0.47 -2.90
N VAL A 133 15.25 -0.53 -2.62
CA VAL A 133 15.74 -1.49 -3.63
C VAL A 133 14.59 -2.28 -4.26
N PHE A 134 13.62 -2.70 -3.46
CA PHE A 134 12.43 -3.39 -3.95
C PHE A 134 11.63 -2.52 -4.93
N CYS A 135 11.40 -1.25 -4.59
CA CYS A 135 10.69 -0.30 -5.44
C CYS A 135 11.47 0.04 -6.71
N ASP A 136 12.79 0.19 -6.61
CA ASP A 136 13.67 0.42 -7.77
C ASP A 136 13.57 -0.73 -8.79
N HIS A 137 13.60 -1.96 -8.33
CA HIS A 137 13.41 -3.14 -9.18
C HIS A 137 12.01 -3.23 -9.81
N LEU A 138 11.02 -2.52 -9.29
CA LEU A 138 9.69 -2.41 -9.89
C LEU A 138 9.61 -1.26 -10.91
N GLY A 139 10.61 -0.40 -10.97
CA GLY A 139 10.67 0.74 -11.87
C GLY A 139 10.25 2.07 -11.25
N PHE A 140 10.12 2.14 -9.93
CA PHE A 140 9.95 3.42 -9.24
C PHE A 140 11.24 4.21 -9.26
N GLU A 141 11.12 5.53 -9.40
CA GLU A 141 12.22 6.47 -9.42
C GLU A 141 12.16 7.40 -8.20
N PHE A 142 13.30 7.91 -7.77
CA PHE A 142 13.38 8.90 -6.69
C PHE A 142 12.70 10.21 -7.12
N LEU A 143 11.79 10.72 -6.28
CA LEU A 143 11.10 11.98 -6.52
C LEU A 143 11.60 13.08 -5.58
N ALA A 144 11.59 12.83 -4.27
CA ALA A 144 11.95 13.85 -3.27
C ALA A 144 12.30 13.22 -1.91
N LEU A 145 13.08 13.99 -1.11
CA LEU A 145 13.30 13.72 0.31
C LEU A 145 12.40 14.64 1.12
N GLU A 146 11.56 14.08 1.96
CA GLU A 146 10.79 14.80 2.98
C GLU A 146 11.45 14.60 4.33
N ARG A 147 12.00 15.67 4.89
CA ARG A 147 12.62 15.63 6.21
C ARG A 147 11.55 15.66 7.29
N GLN A 148 11.77 14.87 8.37
CA GLN A 148 10.85 14.80 9.51
C GLN A 148 9.40 14.52 9.09
N ALA A 149 9.24 13.65 8.09
CA ALA A 149 7.94 13.33 7.49
C ALA A 149 6.99 12.65 8.45
N ARG A 150 7.52 11.85 9.37
CA ARG A 150 6.76 11.15 10.41
C ARG A 150 7.36 11.39 11.79
N LYS A 151 6.51 11.38 12.81
CA LYS A 151 6.93 11.40 14.21
C LYS A 151 6.40 10.16 14.91
N PHE A 152 7.30 9.42 15.53
CA PHE A 152 6.97 8.24 16.32
C PHE A 152 7.80 8.21 17.59
N ASN A 153 7.15 8.13 18.77
CA ASN A 153 7.81 8.09 20.08
C ASN A 153 8.91 9.17 20.25
N HIS A 154 8.59 10.44 19.94
CA HIS A 154 9.50 11.59 19.99
C HIS A 154 10.67 11.53 18.99
N THR A 155 10.71 10.53 18.09
CA THR A 155 11.70 10.40 17.03
C THR A 155 11.09 10.81 15.70
N TYR A 156 11.85 11.57 14.91
CA TYR A 156 11.46 11.94 13.56
C TYR A 156 12.03 10.96 12.53
N ILE A 157 11.24 10.66 11.50
CA ILE A 157 11.62 9.78 10.41
C ILE A 157 11.52 10.57 9.12
N ASP A 158 12.63 10.62 8.36
CA ASP A 158 12.63 11.16 7.01
C ASP A 158 12.07 10.14 6.03
N GLU A 159 11.42 10.60 4.96
CA GLU A 159 10.88 9.75 3.91
C GLU A 159 11.45 10.10 2.55
N HIS A 160 11.71 9.07 1.76
CA HIS A 160 11.90 9.20 0.32
C HIS A 160 10.56 8.98 -0.38
N TRP A 161 10.13 9.97 -1.13
CA TRP A 161 9.04 9.84 -2.08
C TRP A 161 9.56 9.23 -3.37
N LEU A 162 8.89 8.19 -3.84
CA LEU A 162 9.19 7.48 -5.07
C LEU A 162 8.00 7.59 -6.01
N ILE A 163 8.26 7.59 -7.32
CA ILE A 163 7.24 7.73 -8.35
C ILE A 163 7.41 6.66 -9.42
N TYR A 164 6.29 6.12 -9.89
CA TYR A 164 6.21 5.24 -11.05
C TYR A 164 5.30 5.89 -12.11
N TYR A 165 5.79 5.99 -13.33
CA TYR A 165 5.00 6.46 -14.47
C TYR A 165 4.47 5.26 -15.25
N THR A 166 3.15 5.14 -15.35
CA THR A 166 2.50 4.04 -16.07
C THR A 166 2.66 4.18 -17.58
N ASN A 167 2.69 5.42 -18.07
CA ASN A 167 2.94 5.72 -19.47
C ASN A 167 4.28 6.44 -19.63
N LYS A 168 5.28 5.73 -20.17
CA LYS A 168 6.64 6.25 -20.37
C LYS A 168 6.79 7.16 -21.58
N GLU A 169 5.74 7.34 -22.40
CA GLU A 169 5.79 8.18 -23.61
C GLU A 169 5.67 9.68 -23.32
N HIS A 170 5.40 10.07 -22.07
CA HIS A 170 5.18 11.46 -21.67
C HIS A 170 6.27 12.03 -20.74
N ILE A 171 7.44 11.39 -20.67
CA ILE A 171 8.58 11.86 -19.87
C ILE A 171 9.54 12.64 -20.75
#